data_72e8ec8176fa2be936e130d5919577d7
#
_entry.id   72e8ec8176fa2be936e130d5919577d7
#
_cell.length_a   1.000
_cell.length_b   1.000
_cell.length_c   1.000
_cell.angle_alpha   90.00
_cell.angle_beta   90.00
_cell.angle_gamma   90.00
#
_symmetry.space_group_name_H-M   'P 1'
#
loop_
_entity.id
_entity.type
_entity.pdbx_description
1 polymer ?
#
loop_
_entity_poly.entity_id
_entity_poly.type
_entity_poly.pdbx_seq_one_letter_code
_entity_poly.pdbx_strand_id
1 'polypeptide(L)'
;MRYLVRAHLKPGCEAELLKAIENETLGRGSVAEGEYLRNMKDARLCADETARWVEVCYCPTPLQEERPYGEEFFDLTRVQDAHDRRKCRDENGTEPWACGNCDCTVRLEKRLKASGLPFLKSLHKER
;
A
#
# COMPACT_ATOMS: atom_id res chain seq x y z
N MET A 1 8.60 4.67 7.23
CA MET A 1 7.50 3.91 7.87
C MET A 1 6.64 3.23 6.82
N ARG A 2 6.17 2.05 7.12
CA ARG A 2 5.31 1.30 6.20
C ARG A 2 3.95 1.06 6.81
N TYR A 3 2.93 1.08 5.96
CA TYR A 3 1.54 0.97 6.37
C TYR A 3 0.85 -0.11 5.55
N LEU A 4 -0.08 -0.81 6.18
CA LEU A 4 -1.00 -1.69 5.46
C LEU A 4 -2.24 -0.88 5.11
N VAL A 5 -2.51 -0.76 3.82
CA VAL A 5 -3.68 -0.05 3.30
C VAL A 5 -4.74 -1.08 2.92
N ARG A 6 -5.99 -0.79 3.30
CA ARG A 6 -7.17 -1.54 2.86
C ARG A 6 -8.07 -0.58 2.12
N ALA A 7 -8.54 -0.97 0.96
CA ALA A 7 -9.32 -0.08 0.11
C ALA A 7 -10.24 -0.84 -0.82
N HIS A 8 -11.32 -0.18 -1.22
CA HIS A 8 -12.18 -0.67 -2.29
C HIS A 8 -11.83 0.04 -3.58
N LEU A 9 -11.68 -0.69 -4.66
CA LEU A 9 -11.49 -0.11 -5.99
C LEU A 9 -12.76 0.65 -6.36
N LYS A 10 -12.60 1.90 -6.82
CA LYS A 10 -13.73 2.71 -7.25
C LYS A 10 -14.38 2.08 -8.48
N PRO A 11 -15.72 1.99 -8.51
CA PRO A 11 -16.43 1.43 -9.67
C PRO A 11 -16.02 2.13 -10.96
N GLY A 12 -15.74 1.31 -11.98
CA GLY A 12 -15.38 1.83 -13.30
C GLY A 12 -13.91 2.22 -13.47
N CYS A 13 -13.07 2.05 -12.45
CA CYS A 13 -11.66 2.42 -12.51
C CYS A 13 -10.73 1.25 -12.87
N GLU A 14 -11.25 0.05 -13.05
CA GLU A 14 -10.45 -1.16 -13.28
C GLU A 14 -9.50 -1.02 -14.47
N ALA A 15 -10.03 -0.59 -15.61
CA ALA A 15 -9.24 -0.46 -16.84
C ALA A 15 -8.19 0.63 -16.74
N GLU A 16 -8.54 1.76 -16.13
CA GLU A 16 -7.61 2.87 -15.95
C GLU A 16 -6.48 2.52 -15.00
N LEU A 17 -6.81 1.83 -13.90
CA LEU A 17 -5.79 1.38 -12.95
C LEU A 17 -4.83 0.39 -13.60
N LEU A 18 -5.37 -0.59 -14.33
CA LEU A 18 -4.52 -1.58 -15.00
C LEU A 18 -3.61 -0.91 -16.03
N LYS A 19 -4.13 0.06 -16.77
CA LYS A 19 -3.35 0.83 -17.74
C LYS A 19 -2.23 1.61 -17.05
N ALA A 20 -2.51 2.24 -15.91
CA ALA A 20 -1.49 2.97 -15.16
C ALA A 20 -0.38 2.03 -14.65
N ILE A 21 -0.74 0.82 -14.24
CA ILE A 21 0.24 -0.19 -13.82
C ILE A 21 1.08 -0.65 -15.01
N GLU A 22 0.45 -1.00 -16.12
CA GLU A 22 1.16 -1.48 -17.31
C GLU A 22 2.08 -0.42 -17.91
N ASN A 23 1.67 0.84 -17.89
CA ASN A 23 2.44 1.95 -18.41
C ASN A 23 3.44 2.52 -17.39
N GLU A 24 3.47 1.95 -16.17
CA GLU A 24 4.35 2.38 -15.09
C GLU A 24 4.18 3.85 -14.72
N THR A 25 2.94 4.36 -14.83
CA THR A 25 2.61 5.75 -14.48
C THR A 25 1.96 5.88 -13.11
N LEU A 26 1.58 4.78 -12.48
CA LEU A 26 0.93 4.79 -11.17
C LEU A 26 1.84 5.43 -10.13
N GLY A 27 1.33 6.45 -9.43
CA GLY A 27 2.09 7.13 -8.39
C GLY A 27 3.18 8.07 -8.88
N ARG A 28 3.26 8.32 -10.19
CA ARG A 28 4.27 9.21 -10.75
C ARG A 28 4.13 10.62 -10.15
N GLY A 29 5.25 11.17 -9.71
CA GLY A 29 5.28 12.47 -9.06
C GLY A 29 5.18 12.43 -7.54
N SER A 30 4.92 11.28 -6.94
CA SER A 30 4.90 11.14 -5.48
C SER A 30 6.31 11.18 -4.90
N VAL A 31 6.41 11.51 -3.60
CA VAL A 31 7.71 11.58 -2.92
C VAL A 31 8.42 10.23 -2.93
N ALA A 32 7.67 9.15 -2.74
CA ALA A 32 8.20 7.79 -2.79
C ALA A 32 7.90 7.17 -4.15
N GLU A 33 8.28 7.87 -5.23
CA GLU A 33 8.02 7.44 -6.59
C GLU A 33 8.53 6.02 -6.84
N GLY A 34 7.68 5.19 -7.45
CA GLY A 34 7.98 3.79 -7.72
C GLY A 34 7.55 2.83 -6.62
N GLU A 35 7.46 3.27 -5.37
CA GLU A 35 7.06 2.40 -4.27
C GLU A 35 5.59 1.99 -4.38
N TYR A 36 4.71 2.93 -4.70
CA TYR A 36 3.30 2.64 -4.87
C TYR A 36 3.09 1.62 -6.01
N LEU A 37 3.73 1.85 -7.15
CA LEU A 37 3.64 0.93 -8.28
C LEU A 37 4.14 -0.47 -7.90
N ARG A 38 5.32 -0.55 -7.28
CA ARG A 38 5.91 -1.82 -6.86
C ARG A 38 5.01 -2.57 -5.89
N ASN A 39 4.49 -1.86 -4.91
CA ASN A 39 3.64 -2.47 -3.88
C ASN A 39 2.26 -2.86 -4.43
N MET A 40 1.74 -2.11 -5.40
CA MET A 40 0.48 -2.46 -6.05
C MET A 40 0.58 -3.77 -6.83
N LYS A 41 1.75 -4.06 -7.42
CA LYS A 41 1.97 -5.34 -8.11
C LYS A 41 1.90 -6.53 -7.15
N ASP A 42 2.19 -6.31 -5.88
CA ASP A 42 2.12 -7.34 -4.83
C ASP A 42 0.83 -7.27 -4.01
N ALA A 43 -0.10 -6.39 -4.37
CA ALA A 43 -1.36 -6.23 -3.64
C ALA A 43 -2.19 -7.50 -3.66
N ARG A 44 -3.01 -7.68 -2.63
CA ARG A 44 -3.89 -8.85 -2.46
C ARG A 44 -5.35 -8.42 -2.48
N LEU A 45 -6.20 -9.24 -3.07
CA LEU A 45 -7.64 -9.06 -3.03
C LEU A 45 -8.22 -10.07 -2.05
N CYS A 46 -8.91 -9.57 -1.02
CA CYS A 46 -9.47 -10.39 0.04
C CYS A 46 -10.95 -10.72 -0.21
N ALA A 47 -11.46 -11.68 0.57
CA ALA A 47 -12.84 -12.16 0.40
C ALA A 47 -13.90 -11.07 0.61
N ASP A 48 -13.57 -10.02 1.37
CA ASP A 48 -14.44 -8.86 1.58
C ASP A 48 -14.38 -7.84 0.45
N GLU A 49 -13.75 -8.21 -0.66
CA GLU A 49 -13.55 -7.39 -1.86
C GLU A 49 -12.63 -6.19 -1.64
N THR A 50 -11.91 -6.14 -0.52
CA THR A 50 -10.90 -5.10 -0.32
C THR A 50 -9.58 -5.49 -0.94
N ALA A 51 -8.94 -4.54 -1.62
CA ALA A 51 -7.54 -4.65 -2.00
C ALA A 51 -6.69 -4.24 -0.81
N ARG A 52 -5.56 -4.92 -0.62
CA ARG A 52 -4.63 -4.65 0.47
C ARG A 52 -3.21 -4.60 -0.07
N TRP A 53 -2.48 -3.57 0.31
CA TRP A 53 -1.08 -3.42 -0.09
C TRP A 53 -0.28 -2.68 0.98
N VAL A 54 1.04 -2.79 0.88
CA VAL A 54 1.95 -2.04 1.74
C VAL A 54 2.26 -0.71 1.06
N GLU A 55 2.24 0.36 1.84
CA GLU A 55 2.56 1.70 1.36
C GLU A 55 3.72 2.25 2.17
N VAL A 56 4.63 2.97 1.50
CA VAL A 56 5.77 3.61 2.15
C VAL A 56 5.49 5.10 2.28
N CYS A 57 5.71 5.65 3.48
CA CYS A 57 5.54 7.08 3.73
C CYS A 57 6.54 7.54 4.78
N TYR A 58 7.11 8.71 4.55
CA TYR A 58 8.05 9.34 5.48
C TYR A 58 7.47 10.60 6.13
N CYS A 59 6.16 10.82 6.00
CA CYS A 59 5.48 11.97 6.57
C CYS A 59 5.12 11.74 8.03
N PRO A 60 5.08 12.80 8.86
CA PRO A 60 4.61 12.68 10.25
C PRO A 60 3.16 12.21 10.34
N THR A 61 2.31 12.63 9.41
CA THR A 61 0.95 12.14 9.30
C THR A 61 0.93 10.97 8.31
N PRO A 62 0.39 9.80 8.70
CA PRO A 62 0.39 8.63 7.83
C PRO A 62 -0.18 8.91 6.44
N LEU A 63 0.63 8.62 5.42
CA LEU A 63 0.27 8.73 4.01
C LEU A 63 -0.19 10.13 3.56
N GLN A 64 0.24 11.16 4.25
CA GLN A 64 -0.17 12.54 3.92
C GLN A 64 0.09 12.90 2.44
N GLU A 65 1.25 12.54 1.93
CA GLU A 65 1.64 12.86 0.54
C GLU A 65 1.18 11.80 -0.46
N GLU A 66 1.07 10.55 -0.03
CA GLU A 66 0.71 9.44 -0.90
C GLU A 66 -0.80 9.27 -1.05
N ARG A 67 -1.57 9.76 -0.11
CA ARG A 67 -3.02 9.56 -0.08
C ARG A 67 -3.74 10.01 -1.35
N PRO A 68 -3.44 11.17 -1.94
CA PRO A 68 -4.09 11.57 -3.19
C PRO A 68 -3.89 10.60 -4.34
N TYR A 69 -2.73 9.96 -4.41
CA TYR A 69 -2.44 8.97 -5.45
C TYR A 69 -3.26 7.70 -5.27
N GLY A 70 -3.38 7.23 -4.02
CA GLY A 70 -4.22 6.07 -3.72
C GLY A 70 -5.70 6.36 -3.95
N GLU A 71 -6.14 7.54 -3.56
CA GLU A 71 -7.56 7.93 -3.66
C GLU A 71 -8.01 8.19 -5.09
N GLU A 72 -7.10 8.29 -6.04
CA GLU A 72 -7.45 8.41 -7.46
C GLU A 72 -8.24 7.19 -7.94
N PHE A 73 -7.88 5.99 -7.50
CA PHE A 73 -8.49 4.75 -7.95
C PHE A 73 -9.25 3.99 -6.85
N PHE A 74 -9.01 4.31 -5.59
CA PHE A 74 -9.55 3.56 -4.46
C PHE A 74 -10.26 4.45 -3.45
N ASP A 75 -11.22 3.85 -2.74
CA ASP A 75 -11.76 4.41 -1.51
C ASP A 75 -11.01 3.73 -0.36
N LEU A 76 -10.14 4.47 0.32
CA LEU A 76 -9.33 3.94 1.41
C LEU A 76 -10.20 3.69 2.64
N THR A 77 -10.28 2.45 3.08
CA THR A 77 -11.10 2.10 4.24
C THR A 77 -10.30 2.07 5.53
N ARG A 78 -9.01 1.76 5.43
CA ARG A 78 -8.15 1.71 6.61
C ARG A 78 -6.69 1.86 6.23
N VAL A 79 -5.94 2.63 7.02
CA VAL A 79 -4.49 2.71 6.96
C VAL A 79 -3.97 2.27 8.32
N GLN A 80 -3.21 1.19 8.34
CA GLN A 80 -2.71 0.58 9.57
C GLN A 80 -1.19 0.60 9.58
N ASP A 81 -0.60 1.03 10.70
CA ASP A 81 0.85 0.99 10.87
C ASP A 81 1.36 -0.45 10.74
N ALA A 82 2.57 -0.61 10.22
CA ALA A 82 3.22 -1.92 10.15
C ALA A 82 3.44 -2.50 11.55
N HIS A 83 3.55 -1.61 12.55
CA HIS A 83 3.71 -1.98 13.95
C HIS A 83 3.10 -0.89 14.83
N ASP A 84 2.90 -1.20 16.10
CA ASP A 84 2.45 -0.20 17.07
C ASP A 84 3.67 0.64 17.48
N ARG A 85 3.66 1.92 17.14
CA ARG A 85 4.75 2.84 17.45
C ARG A 85 5.08 2.92 18.93
N ARG A 86 4.05 2.78 19.78
CA ARG A 86 4.23 2.85 21.23
C ARG A 86 5.00 1.66 21.77
N LYS A 87 5.01 0.56 21.02
CA LYS A 87 5.71 -0.67 21.37
C LYS A 87 6.99 -0.87 20.55
N CYS A 88 7.33 0.09 19.71
CA CYS A 88 8.52 -0.01 18.89
C CYS A 88 9.77 0.09 19.77
N ARG A 89 10.64 -0.90 19.62
CA ARG A 89 11.90 -0.95 20.36
C ARG A 89 13.09 -0.54 19.51
N ASP A 90 12.82 0.05 18.36
CA ASP A 90 13.88 0.52 17.50
C ASP A 90 14.54 1.75 18.14
N GLU A 91 15.71 1.55 18.67
CA GLU A 91 16.46 2.58 19.39
C GLU A 91 17.46 3.31 18.51
N ASN A 92 17.24 3.30 17.19
CA ASN A 92 18.18 3.93 16.28
C ASN A 92 18.13 5.47 16.32
N GLY A 93 17.28 6.05 17.14
CA GLY A 93 17.16 7.49 17.30
C GLY A 93 16.40 8.20 16.20
N THR A 94 15.79 7.46 15.29
CA THR A 94 14.98 8.06 14.23
C THR A 94 13.54 8.27 14.68
N GLU A 95 12.83 9.14 13.96
CA GLU A 95 11.41 9.34 14.20
C GLU A 95 10.65 8.07 13.84
N PRO A 96 9.54 7.77 14.54
CA PRO A 96 8.77 6.53 14.27
C PRO A 96 8.35 6.35 12.82
N TRP A 97 8.03 7.43 12.12
CA TRP A 97 7.63 7.36 10.72
C TRP A 97 8.80 7.06 9.77
N ALA A 98 10.03 7.22 10.25
CA ALA A 98 11.22 6.92 9.47
C ALA A 98 11.83 5.56 9.81
N CYS A 99 11.17 4.78 10.67
CA CYS A 99 11.68 3.48 11.11
C CYS A 99 11.83 2.51 9.92
N GLY A 100 13.02 1.95 9.77
CA GLY A 100 13.31 1.00 8.71
C GLY A 100 14.21 -0.16 9.13
N ASN A 101 14.61 -0.20 10.40
CA ASN A 101 15.61 -1.15 10.88
C ASN A 101 15.03 -2.36 11.62
N CYS A 102 13.72 -2.38 11.90
CA CYS A 102 13.10 -3.51 12.56
C CYS A 102 12.49 -4.47 11.53
N ASP A 103 12.07 -5.64 11.99
CA ASP A 103 11.47 -6.66 11.14
C ASP A 103 9.95 -6.47 10.93
N CYS A 104 9.40 -5.35 11.37
CA CYS A 104 7.96 -5.06 11.28
C CYS A 104 7.45 -5.15 9.85
N THR A 105 8.22 -4.62 8.90
CA THR A 105 7.86 -4.65 7.48
C THR A 105 7.84 -6.08 6.95
N VAL A 106 8.85 -6.86 7.30
CA VAL A 106 8.94 -8.26 6.87
C VAL A 106 7.74 -9.05 7.37
N ARG A 107 7.37 -8.86 8.65
CA ARG A 107 6.21 -9.53 9.23
C ARG A 107 4.91 -9.09 8.56
N LEU A 108 4.78 -7.81 8.26
CA LEU A 108 3.60 -7.28 7.57
C LEU A 108 3.48 -7.87 6.17
N GLU A 109 4.58 -7.93 5.43
CA GLU A 109 4.60 -8.50 4.09
C GLU A 109 4.25 -9.98 4.08
N LYS A 110 4.73 -10.74 5.08
CA LYS A 110 4.35 -12.15 5.22
C LYS A 110 2.86 -12.34 5.46
N ARG A 111 2.27 -11.52 6.33
CA ARG A 111 0.83 -11.56 6.57
C ARG A 111 0.05 -11.20 5.32
N LEU A 112 0.54 -10.23 4.57
CA LEU A 112 -0.10 -9.82 3.34
C LEU A 112 -0.12 -10.96 2.32
N LYS A 113 1.01 -11.63 2.13
CA LYS A 113 1.12 -12.76 1.19
C LYS A 113 0.23 -13.94 1.56
N ALA A 114 -0.07 -14.10 2.84
CA ALA A 114 -0.94 -15.17 3.33
C ALA A 114 -2.43 -14.82 3.20
N SER A 115 -2.77 -13.60 2.80
CA SER A 115 -4.17 -13.16 2.67
C SER A 115 -4.61 -13.13 1.21
N GLY A 116 -5.87 -13.47 0.97
CA GLY A 116 -6.53 -13.28 -0.31
C GLY A 116 -5.81 -13.88 -1.53
N LEU A 117 -6.07 -13.27 -2.67
CA LEU A 117 -5.51 -13.66 -3.98
C LEU A 117 -4.75 -12.47 -4.58
N PRO A 118 -3.86 -12.71 -5.58
CA PRO A 118 -3.18 -11.60 -6.25
C PRO A 118 -4.18 -10.64 -6.89
N PHE A 119 -4.14 -9.38 -6.44
CA PHE A 119 -5.07 -8.36 -6.94
C PHE A 119 -4.91 -8.10 -8.43
N LEU A 120 -3.66 -8.02 -8.90
CA LEU A 120 -3.38 -7.75 -10.30
C LEU A 120 -4.01 -8.80 -11.23
N LYS A 121 -3.98 -10.07 -10.83
CA LYS A 121 -4.65 -11.13 -11.60
C LYS A 121 -6.15 -10.91 -11.68
N SER A 122 -6.77 -10.42 -10.60
CA SER A 122 -8.21 -10.16 -10.62
C SER A 122 -8.57 -9.02 -11.56
N LEU A 123 -7.70 -7.99 -11.64
CA LEU A 123 -7.90 -6.91 -12.61
C LEU A 123 -7.86 -7.42 -14.04
N HIS A 124 -6.95 -8.32 -14.36
CA HIS A 124 -6.87 -8.91 -15.71
C HIS A 124 -8.09 -9.73 -16.04
N LYS A 125 -8.65 -10.45 -15.08
CA LYS A 125 -9.84 -11.28 -15.30
C LYS A 125 -11.11 -10.46 -15.55
N GLU A 126 -11.17 -9.25 -15.02
CA GLU A 126 -12.34 -8.38 -15.17
C GLU A 126 -12.34 -7.62 -16.50
N ARG A 127 -11.29 -7.77 -17.27
CA ARG A 127 -11.21 -7.22 -18.62
C ARG A 127 -11.63 -8.27 -19.62
#